data_c87e5bfa85743ef2c04b40d77209f2d4
#
_entry.id   c87e5bfa85743ef2c04b40d77209f2d4
#
_cell.length_a   1.000
_cell.length_b   1.000
_cell.length_c   1.000
_cell.angle_alpha   90.00
_cell.angle_beta   90.00
_cell.angle_gamma   90.00
#
_symmetry.space_group_name_H-M   'P 1'
#
loop_
_entity.id
_entity.type
_entity.pdbx_description
1 polymer ?
#
loop_
_entity_poly.entity_id
_entity_poly.type
_entity_poly.pdbx_seq_one_letter_code
_entity_poly.pdbx_strand_id
1 'polypeptide(L)'
;MKKEVLKKMIAKPGEKHKVSGFETDFTANLNKEDAEKLLSENVEKLSRLQDKLYAQDRYSVLVIFQAMDAAGKDGTVKHVMSGINPQGCQVFSFKAPSAEELDHDYLWRIYRCLPERGRIGIFNRSHYEDVLVAKVHPAIVLNGKLPKVTKVEDVNDKFWKKRYRQINDFERHLTENGTIVLKFFLNVSHDEQEKRFLARLEDESKNWKFSAADLKERQYWDDYMNAYSDMLTHTSTDEAPWYVIPADNKWFMRYAVGQIICKRMEELDLHYPVLTDEAKQNIEAAKKILADNKEKEKPTPKKVQAAKAKKTKTIKDKSRSRTK
;
A
#
# COMPACT_ATOMS: atom_id res chain seq x y z
N MET A 1 1.89 18.53 -2.73
CA MET A 1 0.66 18.79 -3.54
C MET A 1 -0.17 19.88 -2.87
N LYS A 2 -0.66 20.89 -3.66
CA LYS A 2 -1.49 22.00 -3.15
C LYS A 2 -2.87 21.48 -2.69
N LYS A 3 -3.47 22.13 -1.69
CA LYS A 3 -4.77 21.73 -1.12
C LYS A 3 -5.90 21.72 -2.17
N GLU A 4 -5.86 22.67 -3.13
CA GLU A 4 -6.82 22.75 -4.24
C GLU A 4 -6.77 21.53 -5.17
N VAL A 5 -5.56 21.03 -5.46
CA VAL A 5 -5.35 19.84 -6.30
C VAL A 5 -5.91 18.60 -5.60
N LEU A 6 -5.65 18.48 -4.30
CA LEU A 6 -6.17 17.36 -3.50
C LEU A 6 -7.70 17.35 -3.45
N LYS A 7 -8.33 18.54 -3.31
CA LYS A 7 -9.80 18.67 -3.29
C LYS A 7 -10.49 18.12 -4.55
N LYS A 8 -9.82 18.20 -5.72
CA LYS A 8 -10.35 17.65 -6.98
C LYS A 8 -10.36 16.12 -7.02
N MET A 9 -9.60 15.47 -6.15
CA MET A 9 -9.46 14.01 -6.09
C MET A 9 -10.15 13.40 -4.87
N ILE A 10 -10.84 14.16 -4.04
CA ILE A 10 -11.59 13.65 -2.89
C ILE A 10 -13.07 13.58 -3.21
N ALA A 11 -13.66 12.40 -3.04
CA ALA A 11 -15.11 12.27 -2.95
C ALA A 11 -15.55 12.78 -1.57
N LYS A 12 -16.15 13.97 -1.54
CA LYS A 12 -16.50 14.63 -0.29
C LYS A 12 -17.60 13.85 0.45
N PRO A 13 -17.43 13.64 1.77
CA PRO A 13 -18.45 12.98 2.58
C PRO A 13 -19.81 13.67 2.49
N GLY A 14 -20.89 12.85 2.45
CA GLY A 14 -22.26 13.36 2.42
C GLY A 14 -22.73 13.92 1.08
N GLU A 15 -21.88 14.05 0.07
CA GLU A 15 -22.27 14.46 -1.29
C GLU A 15 -22.55 13.25 -2.18
N LYS A 16 -23.44 13.44 -3.18
CA LYS A 16 -23.64 12.44 -4.25
C LYS A 16 -22.52 12.57 -5.29
N HIS A 17 -21.93 11.45 -5.65
CA HIS A 17 -20.85 11.39 -6.61
C HIS A 17 -21.22 10.56 -7.83
N LYS A 18 -20.74 11.00 -8.98
CA LYS A 18 -20.66 10.20 -10.20
C LYS A 18 -19.20 10.09 -10.59
N VAL A 19 -18.75 8.90 -10.98
CA VAL A 19 -17.36 8.69 -11.43
C VAL A 19 -17.01 9.62 -12.59
N SER A 20 -17.95 9.88 -13.50
CA SER A 20 -17.79 10.81 -14.62
C SER A 20 -17.52 12.28 -14.21
N GLY A 21 -17.71 12.64 -12.95
CA GLY A 21 -17.35 13.94 -12.42
C GLY A 21 -15.87 14.10 -12.04
N PHE A 22 -15.08 13.02 -12.16
CA PHE A 22 -13.66 12.99 -11.86
C PHE A 22 -12.86 12.73 -13.13
N GLU A 23 -11.97 13.65 -13.49
CA GLU A 23 -11.11 13.53 -14.67
C GLU A 23 -10.18 12.32 -14.53
N THR A 24 -9.98 11.54 -15.60
CA THR A 24 -9.12 10.35 -15.60
C THR A 24 -7.66 10.66 -15.98
N ASP A 25 -7.43 11.78 -16.65
CA ASP A 25 -6.15 12.23 -17.21
C ASP A 25 -5.58 13.48 -16.52
N PHE A 26 -6.26 14.01 -15.50
CA PHE A 26 -5.81 15.17 -14.74
C PHE A 26 -4.40 14.98 -14.17
N THR A 27 -3.51 15.95 -14.41
CA THR A 27 -2.10 15.90 -13.99
C THR A 27 -1.66 17.08 -13.11
N ALA A 28 -2.60 17.94 -12.72
CA ALA A 28 -2.29 19.17 -11.97
C ALA A 28 -1.23 20.06 -12.65
N ASN A 29 -1.15 20.03 -13.98
CA ASN A 29 -0.13 20.70 -14.82
C ASN A 29 1.31 20.24 -14.55
N LEU A 30 1.53 19.08 -13.96
CA LEU A 30 2.84 18.45 -13.86
C LEU A 30 3.22 17.77 -15.17
N ASN A 31 4.49 17.76 -15.49
CA ASN A 31 5.06 16.88 -16.52
C ASN A 31 5.57 15.58 -15.87
N LYS A 32 5.95 14.62 -16.70
CA LYS A 32 6.39 13.30 -16.25
C LYS A 32 7.66 13.34 -15.42
N GLU A 33 8.66 14.14 -15.83
CA GLU A 33 9.97 14.23 -15.16
C GLU A 33 9.84 14.80 -13.76
N ASP A 34 9.07 15.90 -13.60
CA ASP A 34 8.81 16.50 -12.30
C ASP A 34 8.06 15.54 -11.36
N ALA A 35 7.08 14.81 -11.89
CA ALA A 35 6.32 13.86 -11.10
C ALA A 35 7.15 12.64 -10.67
N GLU A 36 8.06 12.13 -11.51
CA GLU A 36 8.96 11.05 -11.17
C GLU A 36 9.96 11.48 -10.09
N LYS A 37 10.48 12.72 -10.14
CA LYS A 37 11.32 13.31 -9.11
C LYS A 37 10.56 13.43 -7.78
N LEU A 38 9.37 14.01 -7.81
CA LEU A 38 8.51 14.16 -6.63
C LEU A 38 8.10 12.79 -6.04
N LEU A 39 7.92 11.76 -6.87
CA LEU A 39 7.68 10.40 -6.40
C LEU A 39 8.89 9.85 -5.65
N SER A 40 10.11 10.06 -6.14
CA SER A 40 11.33 9.65 -5.44
C SER A 40 11.44 10.31 -4.07
N GLU A 41 11.19 11.61 -3.98
CA GLU A 41 11.16 12.35 -2.72
C GLU A 41 10.09 11.80 -1.75
N ASN A 42 8.91 11.44 -2.29
CA ASN A 42 7.86 10.82 -1.50
C ASN A 42 8.26 9.42 -0.98
N VAL A 43 8.95 8.63 -1.78
CA VAL A 43 9.44 7.29 -1.37
C VAL A 43 10.41 7.39 -0.21
N GLU A 44 11.39 8.31 -0.28
CA GLU A 44 12.33 8.57 0.81
C GLU A 44 11.62 9.08 2.08
N LYS A 45 10.66 9.97 1.91
CA LYS A 45 9.87 10.51 3.01
C LYS A 45 9.03 9.43 3.67
N LEU A 46 8.36 8.60 2.85
CA LEU A 46 7.53 7.51 3.33
C LEU A 46 8.35 6.47 4.09
N SER A 47 9.58 6.19 3.64
CA SER A 47 10.51 5.32 4.37
C SER A 47 10.80 5.86 5.79
N ARG A 48 11.12 7.16 5.91
CA ARG A 48 11.36 7.79 7.22
C ARG A 48 10.10 7.81 8.11
N LEU A 49 8.92 8.03 7.53
CA LEU A 49 7.65 8.00 8.26
C LEU A 49 7.33 6.58 8.73
N GLN A 50 7.60 5.57 7.91
CA GLN A 50 7.38 4.17 8.26
C GLN A 50 8.30 3.72 9.41
N ASP A 51 9.57 4.14 9.44
CA ASP A 51 10.47 3.86 10.55
C ASP A 51 9.93 4.42 11.89
N LYS A 52 9.41 5.66 11.85
CA LYS A 52 8.79 6.27 13.03
C LYS A 52 7.50 5.57 13.44
N LEU A 53 6.64 5.22 12.46
CA LEU A 53 5.41 4.47 12.69
C LEU A 53 5.71 3.15 13.41
N TYR A 54 6.70 2.41 12.88
CA TYR A 54 7.14 1.14 13.44
C TYR A 54 7.71 1.29 14.86
N ALA A 55 8.56 2.29 15.08
CA ALA A 55 9.19 2.53 16.38
C ALA A 55 8.19 3.02 17.45
N GLN A 56 7.21 3.85 17.07
CA GLN A 56 6.21 4.39 17.98
C GLN A 56 5.15 3.35 18.37
N ASP A 57 4.80 2.43 17.46
CA ASP A 57 3.89 1.30 17.69
C ASP A 57 2.52 1.68 18.30
N ARG A 58 1.95 2.80 17.83
CA ARG A 58 0.65 3.32 18.28
C ARG A 58 -0.43 3.25 17.25
N TYR A 59 -0.08 3.55 16.00
CA TYR A 59 -0.98 3.58 14.85
C TYR A 59 -0.69 2.41 13.91
N SER A 60 -1.67 2.04 13.10
CA SER A 60 -1.47 1.26 11.89
C SER A 60 -2.03 2.04 10.68
N VAL A 61 -1.54 1.73 9.50
CA VAL A 61 -2.03 2.35 8.26
C VAL A 61 -2.57 1.26 7.34
N LEU A 62 -3.84 1.36 6.96
CA LEU A 62 -4.47 0.47 6.00
C LEU A 62 -4.69 1.22 4.69
N VAL A 63 -4.02 0.79 3.62
CA VAL A 63 -4.13 1.37 2.28
C VAL A 63 -4.96 0.44 1.41
N ILE A 64 -6.10 0.89 0.93
CA ILE A 64 -7.03 0.12 0.10
C ILE A 64 -6.97 0.64 -1.34
N PHE A 65 -6.74 -0.26 -2.29
CA PHE A 65 -6.80 0.04 -3.73
C PHE A 65 -7.98 -0.66 -4.38
N GLN A 66 -8.85 0.13 -4.99
CA GLN A 66 -9.92 -0.34 -5.85
C GLN A 66 -9.78 0.29 -7.25
N ALA A 67 -10.05 -0.50 -8.26
CA ALA A 67 -10.01 -0.04 -9.66
C ALA A 67 -10.51 -1.13 -10.61
N MET A 68 -10.91 -0.74 -11.80
CA MET A 68 -11.09 -1.66 -12.92
C MET A 68 -9.79 -2.42 -13.23
N ASP A 69 -9.89 -3.52 -13.96
CA ASP A 69 -8.72 -4.26 -14.39
C ASP A 69 -7.85 -3.42 -15.32
N ALA A 70 -6.56 -3.70 -15.37
CA ALA A 70 -5.54 -2.92 -16.06
C ALA A 70 -5.36 -1.45 -15.61
N ALA A 71 -6.09 -0.94 -14.62
CA ALA A 71 -5.90 0.43 -14.10
C ALA A 71 -4.52 0.69 -13.49
N GLY A 72 -3.82 -0.36 -13.01
CA GLY A 72 -2.43 -0.23 -12.56
C GLY A 72 -2.21 -0.40 -11.06
N LYS A 73 -3.11 -1.07 -10.33
CA LYS A 73 -3.01 -1.36 -8.89
C LYS A 73 -1.63 -1.89 -8.49
N ASP A 74 -1.21 -3.04 -9.06
CA ASP A 74 0.10 -3.67 -8.73
C ASP A 74 1.29 -2.75 -8.98
N GLY A 75 1.25 -2.02 -10.12
CA GLY A 75 2.30 -1.08 -10.49
C GLY A 75 2.39 0.10 -9.53
N THR A 76 1.26 0.58 -9.02
CA THR A 76 1.22 1.66 -8.04
C THR A 76 1.82 1.21 -6.71
N VAL A 77 1.38 0.06 -6.19
CA VAL A 77 1.95 -0.54 -4.98
C VAL A 77 3.47 -0.70 -5.12
N LYS A 78 3.94 -1.33 -6.21
CA LYS A 78 5.38 -1.54 -6.47
C LYS A 78 6.19 -0.25 -6.43
N HIS A 79 5.71 0.83 -7.05
CA HIS A 79 6.50 2.07 -7.17
C HIS A 79 6.40 2.94 -5.92
N VAL A 80 5.23 3.04 -5.32
CA VAL A 80 5.01 3.88 -4.13
C VAL A 80 5.70 3.28 -2.91
N MET A 81 5.72 1.94 -2.81
CA MET A 81 6.28 1.21 -1.67
C MET A 81 7.72 0.73 -1.88
N SER A 82 8.40 1.18 -2.93
CA SER A 82 9.76 0.68 -3.28
C SER A 82 10.84 0.97 -2.23
N GLY A 83 10.67 2.00 -1.40
CA GLY A 83 11.60 2.36 -0.33
C GLY A 83 11.18 1.91 1.07
N ILE A 84 10.08 1.18 1.21
CA ILE A 84 9.55 0.73 2.49
C ILE A 84 10.29 -0.51 2.99
N ASN A 85 10.59 -0.55 4.30
CA ASN A 85 11.11 -1.75 4.94
C ASN A 85 10.04 -2.86 4.90
N PRO A 86 10.32 -4.01 4.27
CA PRO A 86 9.36 -5.10 4.14
C PRO A 86 8.83 -5.63 5.47
N GLN A 87 9.60 -5.55 6.56
CA GLN A 87 9.16 -5.97 7.89
C GLN A 87 7.99 -5.13 8.44
N GLY A 88 7.86 -3.90 7.98
CA GLY A 88 6.79 -2.98 8.39
C GLY A 88 5.64 -2.87 7.40
N CYS A 89 5.59 -3.72 6.36
CA CYS A 89 4.60 -3.64 5.31
C CYS A 89 4.10 -5.02 4.87
N GLN A 90 2.79 -5.18 4.76
CA GLN A 90 2.14 -6.41 4.29
C GLN A 90 1.19 -6.09 3.14
N VAL A 91 1.23 -6.90 2.08
CA VAL A 91 0.37 -6.75 0.91
C VAL A 91 -0.52 -7.97 0.75
N PHE A 92 -1.82 -7.74 0.74
CA PHE A 92 -2.83 -8.77 0.50
C PHE A 92 -3.57 -8.47 -0.81
N SER A 93 -3.65 -9.49 -1.67
CA SER A 93 -4.42 -9.41 -2.92
C SER A 93 -5.64 -10.31 -2.80
N PHE A 94 -6.81 -9.70 -2.62
CA PHE A 94 -8.05 -10.44 -2.48
C PHE A 94 -8.58 -10.89 -3.84
N LYS A 95 -8.80 -12.18 -3.96
CA LYS A 95 -9.45 -12.85 -5.10
C LYS A 95 -10.88 -13.23 -4.72
N ALA A 96 -11.56 -13.94 -5.61
CA ALA A 96 -12.84 -14.58 -5.27
C ALA A 96 -12.70 -15.39 -3.96
N PRO A 97 -13.68 -15.29 -3.05
CA PRO A 97 -13.60 -15.96 -1.76
C PRO A 97 -13.56 -17.49 -1.90
N SER A 98 -12.78 -18.14 -1.04
CA SER A 98 -12.75 -19.58 -0.90
C SER A 98 -14.03 -20.12 -0.25
N ALA A 99 -14.22 -21.45 -0.25
CA ALA A 99 -15.36 -22.08 0.44
C ALA A 99 -15.36 -21.76 1.95
N GLU A 100 -14.18 -21.78 2.60
CA GLU A 100 -14.03 -21.40 4.01
C GLU A 100 -14.44 -19.93 4.25
N GLU A 101 -13.99 -19.02 3.38
CA GLU A 101 -14.32 -17.59 3.48
C GLU A 101 -15.82 -17.32 3.27
N LEU A 102 -16.50 -18.14 2.43
CA LEU A 102 -17.95 -18.04 2.18
C LEU A 102 -18.79 -18.59 3.34
N ASP A 103 -18.24 -19.47 4.19
CA ASP A 103 -18.92 -19.95 5.40
C ASP A 103 -18.85 -18.96 6.58
N HIS A 104 -18.12 -17.86 6.41
CA HIS A 104 -18.03 -16.74 7.35
C HIS A 104 -18.69 -15.49 6.77
N ASP A 105 -18.83 -14.44 7.59
CA ASP A 105 -19.24 -13.13 7.07
C ASP A 105 -18.14 -12.54 6.15
N TYR A 106 -18.56 -11.66 5.22
CA TYR A 106 -17.66 -11.12 4.19
C TYR A 106 -16.50 -10.28 4.73
N LEU A 107 -16.54 -9.82 5.98
CA LEU A 107 -15.44 -9.10 6.63
C LEU A 107 -14.45 -10.03 7.31
N TRP A 108 -14.78 -11.29 7.56
CA TRP A 108 -13.92 -12.21 8.29
C TRP A 108 -12.53 -12.33 7.67
N ARG A 109 -12.43 -12.54 6.36
CA ARG A 109 -11.16 -12.62 5.65
C ARG A 109 -10.38 -11.30 5.66
N ILE A 110 -11.08 -10.19 5.77
CA ILE A 110 -10.52 -8.84 5.87
C ILE A 110 -9.89 -8.62 7.25
N TYR A 111 -10.60 -9.00 8.32
CA TYR A 111 -10.09 -8.91 9.69
C TYR A 111 -8.78 -9.65 9.89
N ARG A 112 -8.62 -10.81 9.30
CA ARG A 112 -7.39 -11.62 9.40
C ARG A 112 -6.17 -10.98 8.74
N CYS A 113 -6.39 -10.01 7.88
CA CYS A 113 -5.36 -9.34 7.09
C CYS A 113 -5.11 -7.90 7.55
N LEU A 114 -5.79 -7.42 8.60
CA LEU A 114 -5.60 -6.07 9.12
C LEU A 114 -4.17 -5.87 9.63
N PRO A 115 -3.58 -4.68 9.40
CA PRO A 115 -2.23 -4.40 9.87
C PRO A 115 -2.18 -4.31 11.40
N GLU A 116 -1.13 -4.89 11.95
CA GLU A 116 -0.74 -4.67 13.34
C GLU A 116 -0.33 -3.20 13.56
N ARG A 117 -0.29 -2.75 14.82
CA ARG A 117 0.27 -1.44 15.15
C ARG A 117 1.72 -1.34 14.66
N GLY A 118 2.15 -0.15 14.30
CA GLY A 118 3.47 0.08 13.73
C GLY A 118 3.61 -0.35 12.26
N ARG A 119 2.57 -0.91 11.64
CA ARG A 119 2.67 -1.50 10.30
C ARG A 119 1.76 -0.83 9.27
N ILE A 120 2.12 -1.01 8.00
CA ILE A 120 1.34 -0.61 6.84
C ILE A 120 0.77 -1.88 6.20
N GLY A 121 -0.56 -2.02 6.18
CA GLY A 121 -1.27 -3.04 5.41
C GLY A 121 -1.73 -2.47 4.08
N ILE A 122 -1.55 -3.21 2.99
CA ILE A 122 -1.99 -2.81 1.66
C ILE A 122 -2.95 -3.85 1.13
N PHE A 123 -4.15 -3.43 0.81
CA PHE A 123 -5.19 -4.24 0.21
C PHE A 123 -5.29 -3.94 -1.28
N ASN A 124 -4.86 -4.88 -2.12
CA ASN A 124 -5.12 -4.88 -3.55
C ASN A 124 -6.44 -5.61 -3.80
N ARG A 125 -7.51 -4.84 -4.06
CA ARG A 125 -8.91 -5.19 -3.81
C ARG A 125 -9.19 -5.37 -2.31
N SER A 126 -10.44 -5.48 -1.90
CA SER A 126 -10.79 -5.54 -0.49
C SER A 126 -12.25 -6.01 -0.29
N HIS A 127 -12.80 -5.77 0.89
CA HIS A 127 -14.24 -5.91 1.18
C HIS A 127 -15.15 -5.05 0.29
N TYR A 128 -14.59 -4.13 -0.45
CA TYR A 128 -15.35 -3.34 -1.43
C TYR A 128 -15.77 -4.15 -2.66
N GLU A 129 -15.15 -5.30 -2.93
CA GLU A 129 -15.65 -6.24 -3.95
C GLU A 129 -17.10 -6.66 -3.68
N ASP A 130 -17.51 -6.68 -2.40
CA ASP A 130 -18.86 -7.00 -1.93
C ASP A 130 -19.90 -5.90 -2.18
N VAL A 131 -19.50 -4.74 -2.71
CA VAL A 131 -20.37 -3.66 -3.19
C VAL A 131 -20.00 -3.18 -4.59
N LEU A 132 -19.01 -3.79 -5.21
CA LEU A 132 -18.58 -3.55 -6.60
C LEU A 132 -18.95 -4.75 -7.46
N VAL A 133 -18.14 -5.80 -7.45
CA VAL A 133 -18.40 -7.02 -8.22
C VAL A 133 -19.75 -7.63 -7.85
N ALA A 134 -20.04 -7.73 -6.56
CA ALA A 134 -21.33 -8.27 -6.10
C ALA A 134 -22.54 -7.41 -6.52
N LYS A 135 -22.35 -6.11 -6.78
CA LYS A 135 -23.41 -5.24 -7.27
C LYS A 135 -23.66 -5.39 -8.76
N VAL A 136 -22.61 -5.59 -9.53
CA VAL A 136 -22.70 -5.90 -10.97
C VAL A 136 -23.25 -7.33 -11.18
N HIS A 137 -22.88 -8.26 -10.31
CA HIS A 137 -23.29 -9.67 -10.38
C HIS A 137 -24.02 -10.11 -9.08
N PRO A 138 -25.26 -9.69 -8.84
CA PRO A 138 -25.94 -9.89 -7.54
C PRO A 138 -26.11 -11.35 -7.13
N ALA A 139 -26.09 -12.29 -8.07
CA ALA A 139 -26.13 -13.71 -7.78
C ALA A 139 -24.94 -14.20 -6.90
N ILE A 140 -23.80 -13.48 -6.91
CA ILE A 140 -22.65 -13.80 -6.07
C ILE A 140 -22.98 -13.67 -4.58
N VAL A 141 -23.89 -12.77 -4.21
CA VAL A 141 -24.30 -12.55 -2.81
C VAL A 141 -24.95 -13.81 -2.21
N LEU A 142 -25.59 -14.64 -3.03
CA LEU A 142 -26.25 -15.87 -2.59
C LEU A 142 -25.23 -16.92 -2.08
N ASN A 143 -24.00 -16.87 -2.55
CA ASN A 143 -22.94 -17.78 -2.11
C ASN A 143 -22.58 -17.55 -0.61
N GLY A 144 -22.85 -16.36 -0.07
CA GLY A 144 -22.63 -16.05 1.35
C GLY A 144 -23.71 -16.59 2.28
N LYS A 145 -24.70 -17.33 1.78
CA LYS A 145 -25.74 -18.06 2.55
C LYS A 145 -26.45 -17.20 3.60
N LEU A 146 -26.71 -15.92 3.31
CA LEU A 146 -27.35 -15.02 4.24
C LEU A 146 -28.80 -15.46 4.52
N PRO A 147 -29.26 -15.55 5.80
CA PRO A 147 -30.57 -16.13 6.15
C PRO A 147 -31.78 -15.48 5.48
N LYS A 148 -31.67 -14.21 5.07
CA LYS A 148 -32.77 -13.42 4.48
C LYS A 148 -32.51 -13.05 3.02
N VAL A 149 -31.54 -13.70 2.35
CA VAL A 149 -31.17 -13.45 0.96
C VAL A 149 -31.05 -14.81 0.29
N THR A 150 -32.17 -15.31 -0.22
CA THR A 150 -32.28 -16.66 -0.79
C THR A 150 -32.42 -16.64 -2.31
N LYS A 151 -32.71 -15.49 -2.90
CA LYS A 151 -32.85 -15.26 -4.34
C LYS A 151 -32.32 -13.87 -4.72
N VAL A 152 -32.05 -13.66 -5.99
CA VAL A 152 -31.44 -12.40 -6.49
C VAL A 152 -32.30 -11.17 -6.18
N GLU A 153 -33.64 -11.29 -6.20
CA GLU A 153 -34.56 -10.20 -5.92
C GLU A 153 -34.50 -9.69 -4.47
N ASP A 154 -33.92 -10.48 -3.56
CA ASP A 154 -33.68 -10.06 -2.18
C ASP A 154 -32.48 -9.08 -2.09
N VAL A 155 -31.62 -9.05 -3.13
CA VAL A 155 -30.44 -8.16 -3.25
C VAL A 155 -30.88 -6.81 -3.84
N ASN A 156 -31.70 -6.07 -3.12
CA ASN A 156 -32.31 -4.81 -3.52
C ASN A 156 -31.64 -3.60 -2.83
N ASP A 157 -32.14 -2.40 -3.06
CA ASP A 157 -31.61 -1.15 -2.48
C ASP A 157 -31.50 -1.18 -0.95
N LYS A 158 -32.45 -1.84 -0.27
CA LYS A 158 -32.41 -1.99 1.19
C LYS A 158 -31.25 -2.86 1.64
N PHE A 159 -30.91 -3.89 0.85
CA PHE A 159 -29.72 -4.72 1.06
C PHE A 159 -28.45 -3.88 0.90
N TRP A 160 -28.30 -3.13 -0.20
CA TRP A 160 -27.13 -2.30 -0.47
C TRP A 160 -26.91 -1.21 0.58
N LYS A 161 -27.97 -0.51 1.00
CA LYS A 161 -27.90 0.48 2.09
C LYS A 161 -27.36 -0.11 3.39
N LYS A 162 -27.75 -1.34 3.73
CA LYS A 162 -27.21 -2.05 4.90
C LYS A 162 -25.74 -2.39 4.72
N ARG A 163 -25.33 -2.85 3.53
CA ARG A 163 -23.95 -3.22 3.23
C ARG A 163 -23.04 -2.00 3.34
N TYR A 164 -23.39 -0.86 2.74
CA TYR A 164 -22.64 0.38 2.89
C TYR A 164 -22.51 0.82 4.34
N ARG A 165 -23.59 0.76 5.11
CA ARG A 165 -23.56 1.07 6.54
C ARG A 165 -22.57 0.15 7.29
N GLN A 166 -22.63 -1.15 7.06
CA GLN A 166 -21.74 -2.12 7.70
C GLN A 166 -20.25 -1.82 7.39
N ILE A 167 -19.94 -1.45 6.15
CA ILE A 167 -18.59 -1.04 5.76
C ILE A 167 -18.17 0.23 6.51
N ASN A 168 -19.02 1.24 6.57
CA ASN A 168 -18.72 2.47 7.29
C ASN A 168 -18.55 2.22 8.80
N ASP A 169 -19.39 1.38 9.40
CA ASP A 169 -19.30 0.99 10.82
C ASP A 169 -17.98 0.25 11.11
N PHE A 170 -17.56 -0.64 10.20
CA PHE A 170 -16.28 -1.34 10.27
C PHE A 170 -15.09 -0.38 10.18
N GLU A 171 -15.06 0.51 9.19
CA GLU A 171 -13.98 1.48 9.02
C GLU A 171 -13.93 2.48 10.17
N ARG A 172 -15.08 2.94 10.68
CA ARG A 172 -15.15 3.78 11.88
C ARG A 172 -14.56 3.07 13.08
N HIS A 173 -14.92 1.80 13.32
CA HIS A 173 -14.32 1.00 14.39
C HIS A 173 -12.79 0.94 14.27
N LEU A 174 -12.25 0.74 13.08
CA LEU A 174 -10.80 0.72 12.86
C LEU A 174 -10.15 2.08 13.16
N THR A 175 -10.75 3.18 12.69
CA THR A 175 -10.19 4.52 12.87
C THR A 175 -10.23 4.98 14.33
N GLU A 176 -11.30 4.71 15.05
CA GLU A 176 -11.41 4.96 16.50
C GLU A 176 -10.39 4.16 17.32
N ASN A 177 -9.88 3.04 16.77
CA ASN A 177 -8.86 2.21 17.40
C ASN A 177 -7.45 2.45 16.84
N GLY A 178 -7.21 3.56 16.14
CA GLY A 178 -5.88 4.01 15.71
C GLY A 178 -5.37 3.41 14.41
N THR A 179 -6.25 2.83 13.58
CA THR A 179 -5.92 2.45 12.20
C THR A 179 -6.30 3.59 11.25
N ILE A 180 -5.35 4.11 10.51
CA ILE A 180 -5.59 5.12 9.49
C ILE A 180 -6.00 4.41 8.21
N VAL A 181 -7.24 4.60 7.78
CA VAL A 181 -7.79 3.99 6.56
C VAL A 181 -7.65 4.96 5.39
N LEU A 182 -6.88 4.57 4.37
CA LEU A 182 -6.66 5.33 3.14
C LEU A 182 -7.24 4.57 1.96
N LYS A 183 -8.25 5.14 1.31
CA LYS A 183 -8.98 4.49 0.23
C LYS A 183 -8.70 5.17 -1.11
N PHE A 184 -8.18 4.41 -2.06
CA PHE A 184 -7.82 4.89 -3.40
C PHE A 184 -8.66 4.17 -4.46
N PHE A 185 -9.44 4.93 -5.20
CA PHE A 185 -10.04 4.48 -6.45
C PHE A 185 -9.18 4.98 -7.62
N LEU A 186 -8.53 4.07 -8.34
CA LEU A 186 -7.74 4.41 -9.53
C LEU A 186 -8.68 4.51 -10.72
N ASN A 187 -9.05 5.75 -11.07
CA ASN A 187 -10.02 6.08 -12.09
C ASN A 187 -9.35 6.10 -13.48
N VAL A 188 -9.38 4.98 -14.18
CA VAL A 188 -8.87 4.84 -15.56
C VAL A 188 -10.01 5.06 -16.55
N SER A 189 -9.74 5.69 -17.71
CA SER A 189 -10.71 5.78 -18.79
C SER A 189 -10.90 4.43 -19.51
N HIS A 190 -12.05 4.28 -20.13
CA HIS A 190 -12.37 3.10 -20.94
C HIS A 190 -11.34 2.89 -22.06
N ASP A 191 -10.94 3.97 -22.74
CA ASP A 191 -9.99 3.92 -23.85
C ASP A 191 -8.57 3.59 -23.39
N GLU A 192 -8.12 4.15 -22.24
CA GLU A 192 -6.80 3.84 -21.70
C GLU A 192 -6.75 2.40 -21.17
N GLN A 193 -7.85 1.87 -20.62
CA GLN A 193 -7.93 0.47 -20.23
C GLN A 193 -7.73 -0.45 -21.43
N GLU A 194 -8.38 -0.14 -22.58
CA GLU A 194 -8.23 -0.90 -23.82
C GLU A 194 -6.79 -0.91 -24.32
N LYS A 195 -6.16 0.27 -24.40
CA LYS A 195 -4.74 0.39 -24.76
C LYS A 195 -3.85 -0.47 -23.88
N ARG A 196 -4.15 -0.52 -22.57
CA ARG A 196 -3.37 -1.35 -21.62
C ARG A 196 -3.60 -2.83 -21.78
N PHE A 197 -4.81 -3.25 -22.17
CA PHE A 197 -5.07 -4.65 -22.51
C PHE A 197 -4.32 -5.04 -23.81
N LEU A 198 -4.38 -4.23 -24.85
CA LEU A 198 -3.64 -4.46 -26.10
C LEU A 198 -2.13 -4.55 -25.83
N ALA A 199 -1.56 -3.59 -25.12
CA ALA A 199 -0.13 -3.60 -24.76
C ALA A 199 0.27 -4.83 -23.89
N ARG A 200 -0.67 -5.43 -23.13
CA ARG A 200 -0.43 -6.65 -22.38
C ARG A 200 -0.41 -7.89 -23.27
N LEU A 201 -1.26 -7.90 -24.32
CA LEU A 201 -1.31 -8.98 -25.30
C LEU A 201 -0.08 -9.00 -26.21
N GLU A 202 0.47 -7.82 -26.54
CA GLU A 202 1.65 -7.66 -27.39
C GLU A 202 2.97 -7.98 -26.64
N ASP A 203 2.99 -7.93 -25.32
CA ASP A 203 4.19 -8.16 -24.48
C ASP A 203 4.16 -9.59 -23.90
N GLU A 204 4.93 -10.50 -24.51
CA GLU A 204 5.03 -11.90 -24.10
C GLU A 204 5.37 -12.04 -22.59
N SER A 205 6.17 -11.13 -22.04
CA SER A 205 6.51 -11.13 -20.62
C SER A 205 5.33 -10.81 -19.70
N LYS A 206 4.23 -10.31 -20.26
CA LYS A 206 3.00 -9.91 -19.55
C LYS A 206 1.77 -10.75 -19.92
N ASN A 207 1.87 -11.62 -20.93
CA ASN A 207 0.75 -12.44 -21.39
C ASN A 207 0.16 -13.32 -20.28
N TRP A 208 0.99 -13.77 -19.35
CA TRP A 208 0.54 -14.53 -18.17
C TRP A 208 -0.44 -13.76 -17.26
N LYS A 209 -0.53 -12.44 -17.37
CA LYS A 209 -1.49 -11.58 -16.66
C LYS A 209 -2.82 -11.44 -17.39
N PHE A 210 -2.90 -11.91 -18.61
CA PHE A 210 -4.12 -11.82 -19.40
C PHE A 210 -5.15 -12.83 -18.91
N SER A 211 -6.38 -12.37 -18.75
CA SER A 211 -7.53 -13.22 -18.45
C SER A 211 -8.67 -12.87 -19.42
N ALA A 212 -9.24 -13.89 -20.06
CA ALA A 212 -10.44 -13.69 -20.88
C ALA A 212 -11.64 -13.23 -20.03
N ALA A 213 -11.63 -13.49 -18.72
CA ALA A 213 -12.64 -12.98 -17.79
C ALA A 213 -12.59 -11.45 -17.70
N ASP A 214 -11.37 -10.83 -17.71
CA ASP A 214 -11.22 -9.37 -17.64
C ASP A 214 -11.93 -8.68 -18.84
N LEU A 215 -11.90 -9.30 -20.05
CA LEU A 215 -12.60 -8.77 -21.22
C LEU A 215 -14.12 -8.91 -21.10
N LYS A 216 -14.60 -9.97 -20.45
CA LYS A 216 -16.04 -10.12 -20.18
C LYS A 216 -16.51 -9.07 -19.18
N GLU A 217 -15.75 -8.85 -18.10
CA GLU A 217 -16.07 -7.82 -17.11
C GLU A 217 -16.09 -6.41 -17.73
N ARG A 218 -15.26 -6.12 -18.73
CA ARG A 218 -15.29 -4.85 -19.46
C ARG A 218 -16.64 -4.58 -20.14
N GLN A 219 -17.42 -5.59 -20.49
CA GLN A 219 -18.76 -5.41 -21.08
C GLN A 219 -19.76 -4.80 -20.09
N TYR A 220 -19.50 -4.91 -18.79
CA TYR A 220 -20.30 -4.33 -17.71
C TYR A 220 -19.77 -2.97 -17.26
N TRP A 221 -19.05 -2.24 -18.15
CA TRP A 221 -18.38 -0.98 -17.77
C TRP A 221 -19.32 0.01 -17.09
N ASP A 222 -20.49 0.26 -17.65
CA ASP A 222 -21.45 1.22 -17.11
C ASP A 222 -22.01 0.76 -15.74
N ASP A 223 -22.23 -0.54 -15.58
CA ASP A 223 -22.67 -1.11 -14.30
C ASP A 223 -21.58 -0.93 -13.23
N TYR A 224 -20.31 -1.14 -13.58
CA TYR A 224 -19.19 -0.87 -12.68
C TYR A 224 -19.08 0.63 -12.37
N MET A 225 -19.21 1.54 -13.35
CA MET A 225 -19.16 2.98 -13.08
C MET A 225 -20.31 3.43 -12.18
N ASN A 226 -21.49 2.82 -12.29
CA ASN A 226 -22.61 3.03 -11.37
C ASN A 226 -22.29 2.48 -9.97
N ALA A 227 -21.74 1.26 -9.87
CA ALA A 227 -21.36 0.68 -8.58
C ALA A 227 -20.27 1.50 -7.87
N TYR A 228 -19.24 1.98 -8.59
CA TYR A 228 -18.23 2.89 -8.06
C TYR A 228 -18.85 4.23 -7.61
N SER A 229 -19.78 4.81 -8.38
CA SER A 229 -20.47 6.05 -8.02
C SER A 229 -21.24 5.91 -6.71
N ASP A 230 -21.93 4.78 -6.51
CA ASP A 230 -22.64 4.47 -5.28
C ASP A 230 -21.67 4.20 -4.12
N MET A 231 -20.56 3.48 -4.36
CA MET A 231 -19.49 3.28 -3.38
C MET A 231 -18.96 4.63 -2.88
N LEU A 232 -18.57 5.52 -3.79
CA LEU A 232 -18.07 6.86 -3.45
C LEU A 232 -19.11 7.66 -2.65
N THR A 233 -20.37 7.64 -3.09
CA THR A 233 -21.48 8.36 -2.46
C THR A 233 -21.77 7.89 -1.05
N HIS A 234 -21.75 6.58 -0.83
CA HIS A 234 -22.25 5.98 0.41
C HIS A 234 -21.15 5.61 1.40
N THR A 235 -19.89 5.55 0.97
CA THR A 235 -18.78 5.10 1.83
C THR A 235 -17.62 6.07 1.93
N SER A 236 -17.71 7.28 1.38
CA SER A 236 -16.75 8.34 1.70
C SER A 236 -17.18 9.00 3.01
N THR A 237 -16.34 8.91 4.04
CA THR A 237 -16.59 9.48 5.37
C THR A 237 -15.49 10.48 5.72
N ASP A 238 -15.72 11.30 6.76
CA ASP A 238 -14.72 12.30 7.19
C ASP A 238 -13.44 11.65 7.70
N GLU A 239 -13.55 10.50 8.38
CA GLU A 239 -12.42 9.75 8.91
C GLU A 239 -11.66 8.97 7.82
N ALA A 240 -12.39 8.46 6.82
CA ALA A 240 -11.87 7.64 5.73
C ALA A 240 -12.47 8.04 4.38
N PRO A 241 -12.08 9.20 3.81
CA PRO A 241 -12.57 9.63 2.51
C PRO A 241 -11.99 8.79 1.38
N TRP A 242 -12.74 8.66 0.28
CA TRP A 242 -12.23 8.12 -0.96
C TRP A 242 -11.40 9.15 -1.72
N TYR A 243 -10.20 8.74 -2.12
CA TYR A 243 -9.37 9.48 -3.07
C TYR A 243 -9.57 8.88 -4.46
N VAL A 244 -10.17 9.64 -5.37
CA VAL A 244 -10.38 9.28 -6.77
C VAL A 244 -9.18 9.75 -7.56
N ILE A 245 -8.28 8.84 -7.89
CA ILE A 245 -6.98 9.16 -8.49
C ILE A 245 -7.04 9.04 -10.02
N PRO A 246 -6.73 10.10 -10.78
CA PRO A 246 -6.57 10.05 -12.22
C PRO A 246 -5.54 8.99 -12.60
N ALA A 247 -5.93 8.00 -13.41
CA ALA A 247 -5.10 6.82 -13.63
C ALA A 247 -4.63 6.63 -15.08
N ASP A 248 -5.02 7.49 -15.99
CA ASP A 248 -4.56 7.42 -17.39
C ASP A 248 -3.06 7.70 -17.47
N ASN A 249 -2.56 8.65 -16.70
CA ASN A 249 -1.15 8.94 -16.57
C ASN A 249 -0.52 8.20 -15.36
N LYS A 250 0.10 7.03 -15.60
CA LYS A 250 0.68 6.18 -14.53
C LYS A 250 1.69 6.94 -13.65
N TRP A 251 2.45 7.86 -14.22
CA TRP A 251 3.43 8.66 -13.49
C TRP A 251 2.75 9.62 -12.50
N PHE A 252 1.65 10.29 -12.91
CA PHE A 252 0.88 11.16 -12.03
C PHE A 252 0.15 10.35 -10.94
N MET A 253 -0.51 9.26 -11.33
CA MET A 253 -1.19 8.35 -10.41
C MET A 253 -0.28 7.91 -9.25
N ARG A 254 0.95 7.46 -9.55
CA ARG A 254 1.93 7.04 -8.55
C ARG A 254 2.36 8.18 -7.64
N TYR A 255 2.66 9.33 -8.22
CA TYR A 255 2.98 10.54 -7.47
C TYR A 255 1.83 10.94 -6.52
N ALA A 256 0.61 11.02 -7.03
CA ALA A 256 -0.55 11.44 -6.25
C ALA A 256 -0.82 10.50 -5.06
N VAL A 257 -0.78 9.19 -5.29
CA VAL A 257 -0.93 8.18 -4.22
C VAL A 257 0.17 8.32 -3.17
N GLY A 258 1.44 8.35 -3.57
CA GLY A 258 2.56 8.50 -2.63
C GLY A 258 2.48 9.79 -1.81
N GLN A 259 2.12 10.89 -2.47
CA GLN A 259 1.98 12.20 -1.81
C GLN A 259 0.82 12.21 -0.79
N ILE A 260 -0.30 11.54 -1.09
CA ILE A 260 -1.44 11.48 -0.17
C ILE A 260 -1.07 10.62 1.05
N ILE A 261 -0.44 9.47 0.85
CA ILE A 261 0.00 8.61 1.96
C ILE A 261 0.98 9.37 2.86
N CYS A 262 2.02 10.00 2.29
CA CYS A 262 2.97 10.81 3.06
C CYS A 262 2.26 11.88 3.88
N LYS A 263 1.35 12.64 3.25
CA LYS A 263 0.63 13.72 3.92
C LYS A 263 -0.21 13.22 5.09
N ARG A 264 -0.94 12.13 4.90
CA ARG A 264 -1.78 11.55 5.96
C ARG A 264 -0.95 11.00 7.12
N MET A 265 0.22 10.41 6.82
CA MET A 265 1.14 9.95 7.87
C MET A 265 1.82 11.11 8.61
N GLU A 266 2.08 12.25 7.95
CA GLU A 266 2.61 13.45 8.61
C GLU A 266 1.63 14.07 9.62
N GLU A 267 0.34 13.86 9.43
CA GLU A 267 -0.71 14.34 10.34
C GLU A 267 -0.76 13.54 11.66
N LEU A 268 -0.01 12.42 11.79
CA LEU A 268 -0.07 11.50 12.93
C LEU A 268 0.92 11.82 14.08
N ASP A 269 1.69 12.90 14.01
CA ASP A 269 2.72 13.21 14.99
C ASP A 269 3.65 12.02 15.31
N LEU A 270 4.15 11.37 14.26
CA LEU A 270 5.02 10.20 14.37
C LEU A 270 6.42 10.59 14.89
N HIS A 271 6.83 9.97 16.00
CA HIS A 271 8.15 10.21 16.61
C HIS A 271 8.76 8.91 17.14
N TYR A 272 10.06 8.91 17.33
CA TYR A 272 10.72 7.80 18.03
C TYR A 272 10.38 7.85 19.53
N PRO A 273 10.25 6.68 20.20
CA PRO A 273 10.00 6.64 21.64
C PRO A 273 11.04 7.43 22.43
N VAL A 274 10.58 8.17 23.42
CA VAL A 274 11.47 8.86 24.35
C VAL A 274 12.09 7.82 25.28
N LEU A 275 13.42 7.80 25.31
CA LEU A 275 14.16 6.87 26.18
C LEU A 275 13.99 7.27 27.66
N THR A 276 13.73 6.28 28.49
CA THR A 276 13.79 6.44 29.96
C THR A 276 15.23 6.76 30.40
N ASP A 277 15.41 7.33 31.58
CA ASP A 277 16.75 7.64 32.11
C ASP A 277 17.57 6.37 32.33
N GLU A 278 16.92 5.28 32.74
CA GLU A 278 17.54 3.95 32.84
C GLU A 278 18.03 3.45 31.44
N ALA A 279 17.22 3.57 30.40
CA ALA A 279 17.60 3.20 29.04
C ALA A 279 18.79 4.04 28.53
N LYS A 280 18.82 5.35 28.85
CA LYS A 280 19.96 6.23 28.52
C LYS A 280 21.24 5.77 29.23
N GLN A 281 21.16 5.45 30.53
CA GLN A 281 22.30 4.93 31.30
C GLN A 281 22.81 3.62 30.73
N ASN A 282 21.92 2.69 30.37
CA ASN A 282 22.29 1.42 29.75
C ASN A 282 22.99 1.60 28.42
N ILE A 283 22.55 2.54 27.60
CA ILE A 283 23.19 2.88 26.32
C ILE A 283 24.61 3.44 26.57
N GLU A 284 24.80 4.34 27.53
CA GLU A 284 26.11 4.89 27.85
C GLU A 284 27.06 3.82 28.42
N ALA A 285 26.55 2.92 29.26
CA ALA A 285 27.32 1.78 29.74
C ALA A 285 27.75 0.84 28.60
N ALA A 286 26.81 0.53 27.67
CA ALA A 286 27.12 -0.28 26.50
C ALA A 286 28.15 0.37 25.58
N LYS A 287 28.08 1.68 25.35
CA LYS A 287 29.08 2.44 24.58
C LYS A 287 30.48 2.31 25.19
N LYS A 288 30.61 2.42 26.55
CA LYS A 288 31.90 2.26 27.23
C LYS A 288 32.47 0.85 27.05
N ILE A 289 31.66 -0.20 27.24
CA ILE A 289 32.08 -1.59 27.05
C ILE A 289 32.57 -1.83 25.61
N LEU A 290 31.85 -1.31 24.60
CA LEU A 290 32.24 -1.46 23.20
C LEU A 290 33.51 -0.67 22.85
N ALA A 291 33.74 0.49 23.47
CA ALA A 291 34.97 1.28 23.31
C ALA A 291 36.18 0.56 23.91
N ASP A 292 36.06 0.06 25.16
CA ASP A 292 37.11 -0.68 25.83
C ASP A 292 37.49 -1.96 25.09
N ASN A 293 36.55 -2.65 24.48
CA ASN A 293 36.83 -3.83 23.66
C ASN A 293 37.62 -3.47 22.38
N LYS A 294 37.31 -2.35 21.72
CA LYS A 294 38.09 -1.87 20.58
C LYS A 294 39.52 -1.50 20.93
N GLU A 295 39.78 -0.99 22.15
CA GLU A 295 41.14 -0.71 22.61
C GLU A 295 41.94 -1.98 22.90
N LYS A 296 41.30 -3.01 23.45
CA LYS A 296 41.91 -4.32 23.76
C LYS A 296 42.21 -5.11 22.46
N GLU A 297 41.49 -4.90 21.38
CA GLU A 297 41.71 -5.54 20.07
C GLU A 297 42.81 -4.85 19.23
N LYS A 298 43.26 -3.64 19.60
CA LYS A 298 44.39 -3.02 18.92
C LYS A 298 45.65 -3.89 19.13
N PRO A 299 46.32 -4.38 18.09
CA PRO A 299 47.47 -5.25 18.24
C PRO A 299 48.58 -4.49 18.99
N THR A 300 48.99 -5.05 20.13
CA THR A 300 50.10 -4.49 20.91
C THR A 300 51.33 -4.31 20.02
N PRO A 301 52.14 -3.27 20.25
CA PRO A 301 53.36 -3.00 19.43
C PRO A 301 54.25 -4.22 19.25
N LYS A 302 54.30 -5.11 20.24
CA LYS A 302 55.05 -6.39 20.19
C LYS A 302 54.48 -7.38 19.17
N LYS A 303 53.15 -7.45 18.96
CA LYS A 303 52.52 -8.32 17.95
C LYS A 303 52.75 -7.78 16.52
N VAL A 304 52.78 -6.47 16.35
CA VAL A 304 53.10 -5.83 15.03
C VAL A 304 54.54 -6.05 14.64
N GLN A 305 55.48 -5.96 15.60
CA GLN A 305 56.91 -6.28 15.35
C GLN A 305 57.11 -7.76 15.03
N ALA A 306 56.45 -8.68 15.73
CA ALA A 306 56.54 -10.12 15.45
C ALA A 306 55.94 -10.49 14.08
N ALA A 307 54.84 -9.84 13.66
CA ALA A 307 54.23 -10.04 12.34
C ALA A 307 55.15 -9.48 11.19
N LYS A 308 55.80 -8.32 11.40
CA LYS A 308 56.76 -7.76 10.46
C LYS A 308 58.03 -8.65 10.37
N ALA A 309 58.54 -9.17 11.48
CA ALA A 309 59.69 -10.07 11.50
C ALA A 309 59.40 -11.40 10.78
N LYS A 310 58.21 -11.99 10.93
CA LYS A 310 57.80 -13.17 10.19
C LYS A 310 57.70 -12.92 8.67
N LYS A 311 57.12 -11.79 8.24
CA LYS A 311 57.04 -11.42 6.81
C LYS A 311 58.43 -11.25 6.20
N THR A 312 59.39 -10.64 6.92
CA THR A 312 60.75 -10.42 6.44
C THR A 312 61.52 -11.74 6.33
N LYS A 313 61.25 -12.71 7.24
CA LYS A 313 61.88 -14.03 7.20
C LYS A 313 61.38 -14.86 6.00
N THR A 314 60.07 -14.83 5.72
CA THR A 314 59.43 -15.54 4.59
C THR A 314 59.90 -14.98 3.23
N ILE A 315 60.19 -13.69 3.13
CA ILE A 315 60.72 -13.07 1.89
C ILE A 315 62.18 -13.47 1.67
N LYS A 316 63.01 -13.55 2.74
CA LYS A 316 64.43 -13.99 2.62
C LYS A 316 64.49 -15.48 2.27
N ASP A 317 63.63 -16.34 2.76
CA ASP A 317 63.65 -17.78 2.42
C ASP A 317 63.19 -18.05 0.97
N LYS A 318 62.22 -17.24 0.45
CA LYS A 318 61.82 -17.32 -0.97
C LYS A 318 62.87 -16.78 -1.96
N SER A 319 63.73 -15.87 -1.55
CA SER A 319 64.81 -15.39 -2.41
C SER A 319 66.06 -16.39 -2.50
N ARG A 320 66.21 -17.22 -1.44
CA ARG A 320 67.28 -18.28 -1.44
C ARG A 320 66.90 -19.55 -2.22
N SER A 321 65.61 -19.78 -2.48
CA SER A 321 65.16 -20.95 -3.25
C SER A 321 65.06 -20.71 -4.77
N ARG A 322 65.37 -19.49 -5.26
CA ARG A 322 65.35 -19.15 -6.69
C ARG A 322 66.77 -19.06 -7.31
N THR A 323 67.86 -19.43 -6.57
CA THR A 323 69.24 -19.42 -7.01
C THR A 323 69.88 -20.80 -6.80
N LYS A 324 69.16 -21.85 -7.09
CA LYS A 324 69.72 -23.19 -7.32
C LYS A 324 69.16 -23.79 -8.57
#